data_f13b0dfea60b40a862d0c5af3682027a
#
_entry.id   f13b0dfea60b40a862d0c5af3682027a
#
_cell.length_a   1.000
_cell.length_b   1.000
_cell.length_c   1.000
_cell.angle_alpha   90.00
_cell.angle_beta   90.00
_cell.angle_gamma   90.00
#
_symmetry.space_group_name_H-M   'P 1'
#
loop_
_entity.id
_entity.type
_entity.pdbx_description
1 polymer ?
#
loop_
_entity_poly.entity_id
_entity_poly.type
_entity_poly.pdbx_seq_one_letter_code
_entity_poly.pdbx_strand_id
1 'polypeptide(L)'
;MKNSTPNLNQLSLLLAAAFIAPIMAPVASAQLPNYKQVFEPVPELVSSVNHTVAPSDAITLFDGSNMDAWENSIDGSPVEWDIEGNAVTVNGTGTIKSKHTFGDIQLHLEWRVTDVIQGQSQSRGNSGIFLHSLFEIQILDSWENPTYVNGQAASVYLQYPPLVNVAKKPGEWQSYDIFFTAPIYLDSGTLDTPAYVTIIHNGILVQNHVKILGSTFTPGPEYNPICTPYSFKEKQACDGNMPLLLQDHGQVVSYRNIWLRKI
;
A
#
# COMPACT_ATOMS: atom_id res chain seq x y z
N MET A 1 -91.93 -35.55 42.65
CA MET A 1 -90.88 -34.71 43.05
C MET A 1 -89.65 -35.56 43.31
N LYS A 2 -89.01 -36.03 42.31
CA LYS A 2 -87.72 -36.76 42.42
C LYS A 2 -86.80 -36.27 41.36
N ASN A 3 -85.73 -35.60 41.76
CA ASN A 3 -84.60 -35.17 40.85
C ASN A 3 -83.70 -36.35 40.58
N SER A 4 -83.51 -36.66 39.36
CA SER A 4 -82.46 -37.59 38.87
C SER A 4 -81.41 -36.84 38.17
N THR A 5 -80.22 -36.93 38.70
CA THR A 5 -78.97 -36.44 38.05
C THR A 5 -78.40 -37.46 37.05
N PRO A 6 -77.93 -37.08 35.89
CA PRO A 6 -77.26 -38.01 35.01
C PRO A 6 -75.71 -38.03 35.25
N ASN A 7 -75.20 -39.26 35.15
CA ASN A 7 -73.77 -39.62 35.21
C ASN A 7 -72.95 -39.00 34.09
N LEU A 8 -71.85 -38.37 34.43
CA LEU A 8 -70.79 -37.98 33.48
C LEU A 8 -69.79 -39.13 33.30
N ASN A 9 -69.77 -39.70 32.11
CA ASN A 9 -68.76 -40.62 31.68
C ASN A 9 -67.41 -39.86 31.50
N GLN A 10 -66.38 -40.31 32.18
CA GLN A 10 -65.07 -39.86 32.01
C GLN A 10 -64.49 -40.43 30.69
N LEU A 11 -64.18 -39.56 29.74
CA LEU A 11 -63.43 -39.86 28.54
C LEU A 11 -61.95 -39.63 28.86
N SER A 12 -61.20 -40.70 29.04
CA SER A 12 -59.75 -40.63 29.23
C SER A 12 -59.06 -40.39 27.88
N LEU A 13 -58.53 -39.17 27.70
CA LEU A 13 -57.69 -38.84 26.57
C LEU A 13 -56.27 -39.33 26.87
N LEU A 14 -55.85 -40.36 26.17
CA LEU A 14 -54.45 -40.79 26.12
C LEU A 14 -53.66 -39.83 25.19
N LEU A 15 -52.86 -38.89 25.76
CA LEU A 15 -51.89 -38.13 25.03
C LEU A 15 -50.67 -39.02 24.78
N ALA A 16 -50.48 -39.47 23.54
CA ALA A 16 -49.24 -40.06 23.09
C ALA A 16 -48.20 -38.96 22.84
N ALA A 17 -47.26 -38.81 23.76
CA ALA A 17 -46.10 -37.93 23.57
C ALA A 17 -45.13 -38.58 22.57
N ALA A 18 -45.10 -38.10 21.35
CA ALA A 18 -44.09 -38.48 20.37
C ALA A 18 -42.75 -37.83 20.77
N PHE A 19 -41.84 -38.62 21.30
CA PHE A 19 -40.44 -38.20 21.49
C PHE A 19 -39.79 -38.10 20.11
N ILE A 20 -39.61 -36.87 19.58
CA ILE A 20 -38.76 -36.61 18.45
C ILE A 20 -37.32 -36.57 19.00
N ALA A 21 -36.58 -37.65 18.84
CA ALA A 21 -35.13 -37.64 19.10
C ALA A 21 -34.45 -36.71 18.09
N PRO A 22 -33.59 -35.79 18.54
CA PRO A 22 -32.82 -34.96 17.60
C PRO A 22 -31.88 -35.86 16.80
N ILE A 23 -32.07 -35.87 15.48
CA ILE A 23 -31.12 -36.48 14.56
C ILE A 23 -29.84 -35.60 14.63
N MET A 24 -28.87 -36.01 15.42
CA MET A 24 -27.55 -35.43 15.37
C MET A 24 -26.93 -35.80 14.01
N ALA A 25 -26.89 -34.84 13.09
CA ALA A 25 -26.06 -34.99 11.89
C ALA A 25 -24.62 -35.22 12.33
N PRO A 26 -23.90 -36.18 11.71
CA PRO A 26 -22.49 -36.37 12.04
C PRO A 26 -21.74 -35.06 11.73
N VAL A 27 -21.16 -34.45 12.75
CA VAL A 27 -20.20 -33.36 12.57
C VAL A 27 -19.06 -33.96 11.75
N ALA A 28 -18.97 -33.58 10.47
CA ALA A 28 -17.83 -33.93 9.66
C ALA A 28 -16.60 -33.41 10.41
N SER A 29 -15.80 -34.29 10.98
CA SER A 29 -14.53 -33.91 11.57
C SER A 29 -13.69 -33.38 10.40
N ALA A 30 -13.52 -32.06 10.33
CA ALA A 30 -12.56 -31.47 9.42
C ALA A 30 -11.21 -32.12 9.74
N GLN A 31 -10.71 -32.92 8.82
CA GLN A 31 -9.42 -33.56 8.96
C GLN A 31 -8.39 -32.44 9.01
N LEU A 32 -7.83 -32.18 10.18
CA LEU A 32 -6.79 -31.16 10.33
C LEU A 32 -5.68 -31.47 9.32
N PRO A 33 -5.18 -30.47 8.58
CA PRO A 33 -4.10 -30.70 7.64
C PRO A 33 -2.93 -31.36 8.41
N ASN A 34 -2.33 -32.38 7.82
CA ASN A 34 -1.13 -33.01 8.37
C ASN A 34 -0.01 -31.95 8.37
N TYR A 35 0.21 -31.33 9.53
CA TYR A 35 1.32 -30.40 9.72
C TYR A 35 2.62 -31.20 9.62
N LYS A 36 3.34 -30.98 8.53
CA LYS A 36 4.63 -31.61 8.29
C LYS A 36 5.72 -30.60 8.61
N GLN A 37 6.68 -31.00 9.42
CA GLN A 37 7.88 -30.17 9.62
C GLN A 37 8.61 -30.01 8.29
N VAL A 38 8.95 -28.78 7.94
CA VAL A 38 9.69 -28.44 6.73
C VAL A 38 10.98 -27.74 7.17
N PHE A 39 12.11 -28.21 6.68
CA PHE A 39 13.44 -27.74 7.08
C PHE A 39 14.14 -26.95 5.97
N GLU A 40 13.56 -26.93 4.79
CA GLU A 40 14.09 -26.20 3.63
C GLU A 40 12.96 -25.49 2.88
N PRO A 41 13.21 -24.31 2.27
CA PRO A 41 14.48 -23.58 2.33
C PRO A 41 14.69 -22.91 3.69
N VAL A 42 15.95 -22.86 4.14
CA VAL A 42 16.30 -22.10 5.35
C VAL A 42 16.26 -20.60 5.02
N PRO A 43 15.49 -19.78 5.78
CA PRO A 43 15.45 -18.32 5.54
C PRO A 43 16.85 -17.71 5.68
N GLU A 44 17.19 -16.81 4.77
CA GLU A 44 18.45 -16.06 4.83
C GLU A 44 18.49 -15.15 6.07
N LEU A 45 19.67 -15.08 6.71
CA LEU A 45 19.88 -14.19 7.84
C LEU A 45 20.13 -12.76 7.33
N VAL A 46 19.16 -11.90 7.53
CA VAL A 46 19.23 -10.48 7.18
C VAL A 46 19.50 -9.65 8.44
N SER A 47 20.55 -8.84 8.43
CA SER A 47 20.82 -7.90 9.52
C SER A 47 19.88 -6.70 9.41
N SER A 48 19.17 -6.43 10.50
CA SER A 48 18.35 -5.22 10.65
C SER A 48 18.75 -4.55 11.95
N VAL A 49 19.45 -3.43 11.86
CA VAL A 49 20.03 -2.76 13.03
C VAL A 49 19.03 -1.80 13.69
N ASN A 50 18.34 -1.03 12.88
CA ASN A 50 17.24 -0.14 13.27
C ASN A 50 16.59 0.46 12.02
N HIS A 51 15.49 1.20 12.16
CA HIS A 51 14.76 1.81 11.04
C HIS A 51 15.56 2.88 10.26
N THR A 52 16.70 3.32 10.76
CA THR A 52 17.53 4.34 10.11
C THR A 52 18.66 3.77 9.26
N VAL A 53 18.83 2.45 9.24
CA VAL A 53 19.87 1.75 8.49
C VAL A 53 19.20 0.70 7.60
N ALA A 54 19.54 0.70 6.32
CA ALA A 54 19.04 -0.28 5.38
C ALA A 54 19.42 -1.70 5.82
N PRO A 55 18.53 -2.70 5.71
CA PRO A 55 18.85 -4.11 5.90
C PRO A 55 19.95 -4.60 4.96
N SER A 56 20.66 -5.67 5.33
CA SER A 56 21.81 -6.16 4.54
C SER A 56 21.43 -6.66 3.13
N ASP A 57 20.17 -7.00 2.90
CA ASP A 57 19.63 -7.42 1.59
C ASP A 57 18.93 -6.28 0.83
N ALA A 58 18.98 -5.05 1.35
CA ALA A 58 18.36 -3.90 0.72
C ALA A 58 19.20 -3.33 -0.42
N ILE A 59 18.50 -2.79 -1.41
CA ILE A 59 19.05 -1.94 -2.44
C ILE A 59 18.90 -0.50 -1.96
N THR A 60 20.04 0.15 -1.71
CA THR A 60 20.06 1.56 -1.32
C THR A 60 19.80 2.43 -2.54
N LEU A 61 18.80 3.28 -2.48
CA LEU A 61 18.49 4.25 -3.53
C LEU A 61 19.01 5.65 -3.20
N PHE A 62 19.10 6.01 -1.90
CA PHE A 62 19.73 7.24 -1.43
C PHE A 62 20.09 7.13 0.06
N ASP A 63 21.37 7.34 0.35
CA ASP A 63 21.93 7.29 1.71
C ASP A 63 22.51 8.64 2.17
N GLY A 64 22.34 9.69 1.35
CA GLY A 64 22.89 11.02 1.56
C GLY A 64 24.15 11.30 0.75
N SER A 65 24.71 10.33 0.04
CA SER A 65 26.00 10.50 -0.67
C SER A 65 25.83 11.04 -2.09
N ASN A 66 24.92 10.47 -2.89
CA ASN A 66 24.70 10.86 -4.29
C ASN A 66 23.36 10.38 -4.81
N MET A 67 22.99 10.82 -6.02
CA MET A 67 21.78 10.42 -6.73
C MET A 67 22.03 9.42 -7.85
N ASP A 68 23.09 8.63 -7.79
CA ASP A 68 23.50 7.72 -8.87
C ASP A 68 22.46 6.66 -9.23
N ALA A 69 21.58 6.29 -8.27
CA ALA A 69 20.45 5.38 -8.50
C ALA A 69 19.26 6.03 -9.23
N TRP A 70 19.30 7.34 -9.46
CA TRP A 70 18.20 8.12 -10.02
C TRP A 70 18.60 8.87 -11.29
N GLU A 71 17.61 9.24 -12.08
CA GLU A 71 17.74 10.09 -13.26
C GLU A 71 16.49 10.95 -13.44
N ASN A 72 16.58 12.02 -14.22
CA ASN A 72 15.43 12.81 -14.61
C ASN A 72 14.43 11.93 -15.35
N SER A 73 13.16 12.00 -14.98
CA SER A 73 12.13 11.10 -15.52
C SER A 73 11.78 11.32 -16.98
N ILE A 74 12.10 12.50 -17.53
CA ILE A 74 11.73 12.91 -18.89
C ILE A 74 12.82 12.48 -19.88
N ASP A 75 14.08 12.85 -19.61
CA ASP A 75 15.18 12.74 -20.58
C ASP A 75 16.34 11.83 -20.12
N GLY A 76 16.27 11.31 -18.87
CA GLY A 76 17.31 10.46 -18.32
C GLY A 76 18.61 11.18 -17.96
N SER A 77 18.61 12.52 -17.92
CA SER A 77 19.76 13.31 -17.48
C SER A 77 20.04 13.11 -15.99
N PRO A 78 21.23 13.45 -15.50
CA PRO A 78 21.54 13.43 -14.08
C PRO A 78 20.55 14.26 -13.26
N VAL A 79 20.26 13.79 -12.04
CA VAL A 79 19.40 14.53 -11.10
C VAL A 79 20.09 15.79 -10.61
N GLU A 80 19.38 16.91 -10.64
CA GLU A 80 19.86 18.22 -10.20
C GLU A 80 19.24 18.69 -8.87
N TRP A 81 18.57 17.79 -8.13
CA TRP A 81 18.04 18.10 -6.81
C TRP A 81 19.16 18.38 -5.82
N ASP A 82 18.94 19.33 -4.91
CA ASP A 82 19.95 19.77 -3.95
C ASP A 82 20.20 18.73 -2.86
N ILE A 83 21.46 18.30 -2.68
CA ILE A 83 21.88 17.44 -1.58
C ILE A 83 22.45 18.34 -0.49
N GLU A 84 21.86 18.26 0.72
CA GLU A 84 22.34 18.95 1.90
C GLU A 84 22.37 17.99 3.11
N GLY A 85 23.56 17.77 3.64
CA GLY A 85 23.79 16.78 4.69
C GLY A 85 23.46 15.38 4.21
N ASN A 86 22.48 14.71 4.83
CA ASN A 86 22.01 13.37 4.44
C ASN A 86 20.63 13.40 3.73
N ALA A 87 20.22 14.54 3.23
CA ALA A 87 18.92 14.73 2.57
C ALA A 87 19.10 15.27 1.14
N VAL A 88 18.16 14.91 0.27
CA VAL A 88 17.99 15.48 -1.07
C VAL A 88 16.67 16.24 -1.09
N THR A 89 16.64 17.40 -1.74
CA THR A 89 15.50 18.32 -1.70
C THR A 89 15.02 18.66 -3.11
N VAL A 90 13.72 18.59 -3.31
CA VAL A 90 13.02 19.04 -4.53
C VAL A 90 13.28 20.53 -4.73
N ASN A 91 13.70 20.93 -5.94
CA ASN A 91 14.12 22.30 -6.24
C ASN A 91 13.55 22.86 -7.56
N GLY A 92 12.58 22.19 -8.18
CA GLY A 92 11.95 22.65 -9.42
C GLY A 92 12.64 22.18 -10.70
N THR A 93 13.65 21.30 -10.62
CA THR A 93 14.37 20.78 -11.80
C THR A 93 13.71 19.56 -12.44
N GLY A 94 12.61 19.08 -11.87
CA GLY A 94 11.77 18.03 -12.45
C GLY A 94 11.69 16.75 -11.62
N THR A 95 10.69 15.96 -11.93
CA THR A 95 10.45 14.63 -11.35
C THR A 95 11.60 13.68 -11.71
N ILE A 96 11.98 12.83 -10.76
CA ILE A 96 13.04 11.85 -10.92
C ILE A 96 12.51 10.43 -10.88
N LYS A 97 13.19 9.50 -11.56
CA LYS A 97 12.89 8.07 -11.57
C LYS A 97 14.09 7.23 -11.19
N SER A 98 13.86 6.08 -10.59
CA SER A 98 14.94 5.12 -10.34
C SER A 98 15.45 4.53 -11.66
N LYS A 99 16.76 4.36 -11.80
CA LYS A 99 17.38 3.68 -12.97
C LYS A 99 17.04 2.19 -13.00
N HIS A 100 16.82 1.59 -11.84
CA HIS A 100 16.40 0.21 -11.71
C HIS A 100 14.88 0.09 -11.65
N THR A 101 14.37 -1.03 -12.15
CA THR A 101 12.97 -1.38 -12.14
C THR A 101 12.69 -2.47 -11.10
N PHE A 102 11.47 -2.49 -10.57
CA PHE A 102 11.08 -3.33 -9.45
C PHE A 102 9.65 -3.86 -9.64
N GLY A 103 9.42 -5.11 -9.18
CA GLY A 103 8.11 -5.72 -9.01
C GLY A 103 7.62 -5.56 -7.56
N ASP A 104 7.43 -6.68 -6.88
CA ASP A 104 7.05 -6.71 -5.47
C ASP A 104 8.19 -6.19 -4.59
N ILE A 105 7.90 -5.24 -3.70
CA ILE A 105 8.91 -4.59 -2.87
C ILE A 105 8.40 -4.25 -1.47
N GLN A 106 9.34 -4.22 -0.55
CA GLN A 106 9.28 -3.41 0.66
C GLN A 106 10.14 -2.17 0.42
N LEU A 107 9.54 -0.99 0.48
CA LEU A 107 10.20 0.30 0.32
C LEU A 107 10.16 1.07 1.64
N HIS A 108 11.30 1.62 2.04
CA HIS A 108 11.39 2.58 3.14
C HIS A 108 11.92 3.91 2.63
N LEU A 109 11.36 4.98 3.14
CA LEU A 109 11.91 6.32 2.94
C LEU A 109 11.48 7.25 4.06
N GLU A 110 12.30 8.26 4.31
CA GLU A 110 11.95 9.37 5.18
C GLU A 110 11.80 10.64 4.34
N TRP A 111 10.81 11.45 4.72
CA TRP A 111 10.53 12.72 4.04
C TRP A 111 10.15 13.81 5.05
N ARG A 112 10.33 15.06 4.66
CA ARG A 112 9.82 16.21 5.41
C ARG A 112 9.48 17.35 4.46
N VAL A 113 8.48 18.12 4.84
CA VAL A 113 8.20 19.43 4.23
C VAL A 113 8.99 20.52 4.96
N THR A 114 9.16 21.68 4.33
CA THR A 114 9.79 22.82 5.01
C THR A 114 9.03 23.23 6.28
N ASP A 115 9.72 23.75 7.28
CA ASP A 115 9.13 24.30 8.52
C ASP A 115 8.42 25.65 8.28
N VAL A 116 8.70 26.29 7.16
CA VAL A 116 8.02 27.51 6.74
C VAL A 116 6.76 27.12 5.97
N ILE A 117 5.59 27.27 6.62
CA ILE A 117 4.30 26.97 6.02
C ILE A 117 4.02 27.95 4.88
N GLN A 118 3.88 27.41 3.67
CA GLN A 118 3.47 28.16 2.48
C GLN A 118 2.30 27.45 1.79
N GLY A 119 1.27 28.20 1.46
CA GLY A 119 0.09 27.64 0.79
C GLY A 119 -0.90 26.98 1.76
N GLN A 120 -1.87 26.30 1.19
CA GLN A 120 -2.92 25.56 1.88
C GLN A 120 -3.39 24.39 1.01
N SER A 121 -4.08 23.41 1.62
CA SER A 121 -4.60 22.24 0.90
C SER A 121 -3.48 21.57 0.10
N GLN A 122 -3.70 21.26 -1.17
CA GLN A 122 -2.72 20.61 -2.06
C GLN A 122 -1.55 21.49 -2.49
N SER A 123 -1.57 22.78 -2.17
CA SER A 123 -0.45 23.71 -2.42
C SER A 123 0.48 23.86 -1.22
N ARG A 124 0.46 22.92 -0.28
CA ARG A 124 1.24 22.99 0.96
C ARG A 124 2.09 21.73 1.15
N GLY A 125 3.37 21.83 0.77
CA GLY A 125 4.35 20.75 0.93
C GLY A 125 3.96 19.47 0.17
N ASN A 126 3.63 19.62 -1.12
CA ASN A 126 3.14 18.55 -1.97
C ASN A 126 4.27 17.88 -2.76
N SER A 127 4.24 16.58 -2.81
CA SER A 127 5.04 15.70 -3.65
C SER A 127 4.34 14.34 -3.74
N GLY A 128 4.95 13.34 -4.38
CA GLY A 128 4.41 11.98 -4.49
C GLY A 128 5.49 10.94 -4.70
N ILE A 129 5.22 9.75 -4.21
CA ILE A 129 5.99 8.53 -4.53
C ILE A 129 5.14 7.73 -5.50
N PHE A 130 5.64 7.48 -6.71
CA PHE A 130 4.92 6.68 -7.69
C PHE A 130 5.50 5.28 -7.74
N LEU A 131 4.75 4.33 -7.21
CA LEU A 131 5.01 2.91 -7.38
C LEU A 131 4.71 2.54 -8.83
N HIS A 132 5.61 1.80 -9.46
CA HIS A 132 5.53 1.49 -10.90
C HIS A 132 5.33 2.71 -11.81
N SER A 133 5.79 3.90 -11.40
CA SER A 133 5.59 5.17 -12.13
C SER A 133 4.12 5.54 -12.39
N LEU A 134 3.16 4.81 -11.82
CA LEU A 134 1.73 4.91 -12.10
C LEU A 134 0.87 5.16 -10.86
N PHE A 135 1.28 4.63 -9.71
CA PHE A 135 0.44 4.57 -8.52
C PHE A 135 1.00 5.49 -7.45
N GLU A 136 0.45 6.67 -7.33
CA GLU A 136 0.90 7.67 -6.39
C GLU A 136 0.48 7.36 -4.96
N ILE A 137 1.48 7.35 -4.09
CA ILE A 137 1.32 7.47 -2.65
C ILE A 137 1.63 8.92 -2.30
N GLN A 138 0.63 9.63 -1.80
CA GLN A 138 0.69 11.05 -1.56
C GLN A 138 1.70 11.44 -0.48
N ILE A 139 2.49 12.46 -0.75
CA ILE A 139 3.24 13.25 0.21
C ILE A 139 2.63 14.64 0.28
N LEU A 140 2.24 15.05 1.47
CA LEU A 140 1.61 16.34 1.72
C LEU A 140 1.87 16.78 3.15
N ASP A 141 2.03 18.07 3.38
CA ASP A 141 1.86 18.61 4.72
C ASP A 141 0.38 18.49 5.13
N SER A 142 0.07 17.42 5.85
CA SER A 142 -1.27 17.11 6.35
C SER A 142 -1.48 17.51 7.81
N TRP A 143 -0.50 18.18 8.44
CA TRP A 143 -0.63 18.69 9.79
C TRP A 143 -1.54 19.93 9.82
N GLU A 144 -2.70 19.81 10.45
CA GLU A 144 -3.68 20.91 10.53
C GLU A 144 -3.93 21.59 9.17
N ASN A 145 -4.00 20.79 8.11
CA ASN A 145 -4.16 21.25 6.73
C ASN A 145 -5.41 20.63 6.10
N PRO A 146 -6.56 21.31 6.15
CA PRO A 146 -7.79 20.82 5.53
C PRO A 146 -7.64 20.67 4.00
N THR A 147 -7.93 19.46 3.51
CA THR A 147 -8.01 19.15 2.09
C THR A 147 -8.96 17.95 1.88
N TYR A 148 -9.18 17.53 0.63
CA TYR A 148 -9.94 16.31 0.39
C TYR A 148 -9.22 15.08 0.98
N VAL A 149 -10.00 14.19 1.59
CA VAL A 149 -9.45 13.12 2.44
C VAL A 149 -8.59 12.10 1.69
N ASN A 150 -8.89 11.83 0.42
CA ASN A 150 -8.12 10.93 -0.44
C ASN A 150 -6.95 11.64 -1.18
N GLY A 151 -6.58 12.83 -0.75
CA GLY A 151 -5.36 13.55 -1.13
C GLY A 151 -4.50 13.91 0.09
N GLN A 152 -4.79 13.36 1.28
CA GLN A 152 -3.96 13.48 2.47
C GLN A 152 -2.66 12.66 2.32
N ALA A 153 -1.65 12.95 3.13
CA ALA A 153 -0.43 12.16 3.20
C ALA A 153 -0.75 10.66 3.37
N ALA A 154 -0.04 9.78 2.65
CA ALA A 154 -0.25 8.33 2.59
C ALA A 154 -1.58 7.86 1.96
N SER A 155 -2.33 8.73 1.30
CA SER A 155 -3.40 8.28 0.41
C SER A 155 -2.83 7.50 -0.77
N VAL A 156 -3.54 6.48 -1.24
CA VAL A 156 -3.47 6.10 -2.65
C VAL A 156 -4.24 7.20 -3.38
N TYR A 157 -3.53 8.09 -4.05
CA TYR A 157 -4.05 9.39 -4.47
C TYR A 157 -5.37 9.29 -5.25
N LEU A 158 -6.38 10.05 -4.80
CA LEU A 158 -7.76 10.08 -5.28
C LEU A 158 -8.53 8.74 -5.19
N GLN A 159 -7.89 7.65 -4.71
CA GLN A 159 -8.56 6.35 -4.58
C GLN A 159 -8.94 6.06 -3.12
N TYR A 160 -7.98 6.06 -2.20
CA TYR A 160 -8.21 5.72 -0.80
C TYR A 160 -7.57 6.73 0.15
N PRO A 161 -8.30 7.28 1.11
CA PRO A 161 -7.70 8.05 2.18
C PRO A 161 -6.91 7.14 3.13
N PRO A 162 -5.95 7.67 3.92
CA PRO A 162 -5.35 6.92 5.00
C PRO A 162 -6.39 6.61 6.10
N LEU A 163 -6.22 5.49 6.80
CA LEU A 163 -7.09 5.09 7.92
C LEU A 163 -7.10 6.12 9.05
N VAL A 164 -5.96 6.76 9.29
CA VAL A 164 -5.77 7.85 10.26
C VAL A 164 -4.72 8.82 9.74
N ASN A 165 -4.81 10.09 10.13
CA ASN A 165 -3.77 11.09 9.89
C ASN A 165 -2.77 11.09 11.03
N VAL A 166 -1.53 10.70 10.74
CA VAL A 166 -0.40 10.64 11.70
C VAL A 166 0.72 11.59 11.30
N ALA A 167 0.42 12.59 10.46
CA ALA A 167 1.39 13.59 10.03
C ALA A 167 1.97 14.34 11.22
N LYS A 168 3.28 14.54 11.20
CA LYS A 168 4.01 15.41 12.14
C LYS A 168 3.98 16.85 11.65
N LYS A 169 4.41 17.77 12.52
CA LYS A 169 4.51 19.19 12.19
C LYS A 169 5.48 19.42 11.02
N PRO A 170 5.25 20.47 10.22
CA PRO A 170 6.22 20.91 9.23
C PRO A 170 7.63 21.04 9.82
N GLY A 171 8.63 20.64 9.03
CA GLY A 171 10.03 20.58 9.48
C GLY A 171 10.44 19.27 10.15
N GLU A 172 9.51 18.46 10.66
CA GLU A 172 9.81 17.17 11.26
C GLU A 172 9.90 16.05 10.22
N TRP A 173 10.88 15.15 10.40
CA TRP A 173 11.01 13.97 9.54
C TRP A 173 9.89 12.97 9.80
N GLN A 174 9.32 12.46 8.72
CA GLN A 174 8.29 11.44 8.68
C GLN A 174 8.82 10.23 7.94
N SER A 175 8.30 9.05 8.23
CA SER A 175 8.70 7.81 7.56
C SER A 175 7.52 7.11 6.90
N TYR A 176 7.75 6.53 5.73
CA TYR A 176 6.89 5.53 5.12
C TYR A 176 7.62 4.20 5.04
N ASP A 177 6.93 3.15 5.48
CA ASP A 177 7.24 1.77 5.14
C ASP A 177 6.10 1.26 4.25
N ILE A 178 6.42 0.95 3.01
CA ILE A 178 5.46 0.59 1.96
C ILE A 178 5.72 -0.84 1.51
N PHE A 179 4.71 -1.70 1.60
CA PHE A 179 4.73 -3.05 1.06
C PHE A 179 3.84 -3.06 -0.17
N PHE A 180 4.45 -3.24 -1.31
CA PHE A 180 3.76 -3.17 -2.61
C PHE A 180 3.83 -4.52 -3.31
N THR A 181 2.68 -5.01 -3.75
CA THR A 181 2.55 -6.15 -4.64
C THR A 181 2.20 -5.63 -6.03
N ALA A 182 3.04 -5.93 -6.99
CA ALA A 182 2.92 -5.46 -8.36
C ALA A 182 1.71 -6.09 -9.07
N PRO A 183 1.13 -5.42 -10.07
CA PRO A 183 0.09 -6.02 -10.87
C PRO A 183 0.67 -7.10 -11.78
N ILE A 184 -0.12 -8.15 -12.02
CA ILE A 184 0.23 -9.22 -12.96
C ILE A 184 -0.55 -9.01 -14.25
N TYR A 185 0.14 -9.11 -15.37
CA TYR A 185 -0.47 -9.03 -16.70
C TYR A 185 -0.29 -10.33 -17.46
N LEU A 186 -1.28 -10.69 -18.25
CA LEU A 186 -1.19 -11.78 -19.21
C LEU A 186 -0.26 -11.39 -20.37
N ASP A 187 0.20 -12.38 -21.15
CA ASP A 187 1.01 -12.14 -22.38
C ASP A 187 0.30 -11.22 -23.40
N SER A 188 -1.02 -11.13 -23.33
CA SER A 188 -1.83 -10.20 -24.12
C SER A 188 -1.70 -8.74 -23.69
N GLY A 189 -1.05 -8.46 -22.53
CA GLY A 189 -1.01 -7.15 -21.89
C GLY A 189 -2.27 -6.82 -21.07
N THR A 190 -3.23 -7.74 -20.99
CA THR A 190 -4.44 -7.56 -20.19
C THR A 190 -4.12 -7.81 -18.72
N LEU A 191 -4.66 -6.98 -17.82
CA LEU A 191 -4.52 -7.18 -16.37
C LEU A 191 -5.13 -8.53 -15.95
N ASP A 192 -4.34 -9.34 -15.24
CA ASP A 192 -4.78 -10.56 -14.56
C ASP A 192 -5.07 -10.26 -13.09
N THR A 193 -4.08 -9.73 -12.38
CA THR A 193 -4.19 -9.42 -10.95
C THR A 193 -3.80 -7.95 -10.72
N PRO A 194 -4.63 -7.17 -10.00
CA PRO A 194 -4.31 -5.78 -9.70
C PRO A 194 -3.20 -5.66 -8.66
N ALA A 195 -2.60 -4.48 -8.57
CA ALA A 195 -1.64 -4.16 -7.52
C ALA A 195 -2.32 -4.01 -6.16
N TYR A 196 -1.55 -4.28 -5.09
CA TYR A 196 -1.95 -4.04 -3.71
C TYR A 196 -0.88 -3.27 -2.95
N VAL A 197 -1.30 -2.51 -1.95
CA VAL A 197 -0.38 -1.77 -1.10
C VAL A 197 -0.79 -1.80 0.36
N THR A 198 0.23 -1.94 1.23
CA THR A 198 0.14 -1.71 2.68
C THR A 198 1.10 -0.60 3.03
N ILE A 199 0.68 0.38 3.82
CA ILE A 199 1.52 1.53 4.19
C ILE A 199 1.49 1.72 5.70
N ILE A 200 2.68 1.85 6.28
CA ILE A 200 2.91 2.29 7.65
C ILE A 200 3.51 3.70 7.57
N HIS A 201 2.86 4.67 8.18
CA HIS A 201 3.29 6.06 8.26
C HIS A 201 3.65 6.37 9.73
N ASN A 202 4.87 6.77 9.99
CA ASN A 202 5.38 7.05 11.34
C ASN A 202 5.13 5.89 12.33
N GLY A 203 5.26 4.65 11.88
CA GLY A 203 5.03 3.44 12.68
C GLY A 203 3.57 3.04 12.85
N ILE A 204 2.61 3.75 12.24
CA ILE A 204 1.17 3.45 12.32
C ILE A 204 0.67 2.95 10.97
N LEU A 205 -0.12 1.87 10.97
CA LEU A 205 -0.76 1.32 9.77
C LEU A 205 -1.82 2.29 9.25
N VAL A 206 -1.64 2.78 8.02
CA VAL A 206 -2.55 3.76 7.39
C VAL A 206 -3.21 3.24 6.10
N GLN A 207 -2.62 2.24 5.45
CA GLN A 207 -3.25 1.48 4.36
C GLN A 207 -3.03 -0.01 4.65
N ASN A 208 -4.07 -0.82 4.61
CA ASN A 208 -4.00 -2.24 4.95
C ASN A 208 -4.39 -3.10 3.75
N HIS A 209 -3.40 -3.53 2.98
CA HIS A 209 -3.58 -4.41 1.82
C HIS A 209 -4.71 -3.93 0.89
N VAL A 210 -4.68 -2.63 0.56
CA VAL A 210 -5.71 -2.06 -0.31
C VAL A 210 -5.40 -2.36 -1.77
N LYS A 211 -6.44 -2.72 -2.52
CA LYS A 211 -6.37 -2.93 -3.95
C LYS A 211 -6.25 -1.58 -4.66
N ILE A 212 -5.18 -1.38 -5.42
CA ILE A 212 -5.04 -0.20 -6.28
C ILE A 212 -5.98 -0.37 -7.48
N LEU A 213 -6.75 0.66 -7.82
CA LEU A 213 -7.76 0.60 -8.87
C LEU A 213 -7.22 0.89 -10.27
N GLY A 214 -5.96 1.30 -10.36
CA GLY A 214 -5.26 1.68 -11.60
C GLY A 214 -4.45 2.95 -11.43
N SER A 215 -3.97 3.52 -12.53
CA SER A 215 -3.19 4.76 -12.52
C SER A 215 -3.90 5.88 -11.76
N THR A 216 -3.14 6.66 -10.98
CA THR A 216 -3.67 7.78 -10.20
C THR A 216 -3.82 9.07 -11.01
N PHE A 217 -3.29 9.13 -12.24
CA PHE A 217 -3.30 10.35 -13.09
C PHE A 217 -4.41 10.43 -14.13
N THR A 218 -5.11 9.36 -14.41
CA THR A 218 -6.13 9.37 -15.45
C THR A 218 -7.49 9.80 -14.90
N PRO A 219 -8.36 10.37 -15.74
CA PRO A 219 -9.75 10.56 -15.36
C PRO A 219 -10.43 9.20 -15.12
N GLY A 220 -10.45 8.79 -13.86
CA GLY A 220 -10.82 7.45 -13.46
C GLY A 220 -9.62 6.49 -13.45
N PRO A 221 -9.46 5.71 -12.40
CA PRO A 221 -8.37 4.76 -12.29
C PRO A 221 -8.54 3.62 -13.29
N GLU A 222 -7.53 3.44 -14.16
CA GLU A 222 -7.51 2.36 -15.15
C GLU A 222 -6.15 1.67 -15.16
N TYR A 223 -6.17 0.37 -15.41
CA TYR A 223 -4.99 -0.41 -15.74
C TYR A 223 -4.88 -0.47 -17.26
N ASN A 224 -4.03 0.38 -17.81
CA ASN A 224 -3.71 0.28 -19.25
C ASN A 224 -2.78 -0.90 -19.50
N PRO A 225 -2.92 -1.60 -20.65
CA PRO A 225 -1.98 -2.64 -21.03
C PRO A 225 -0.56 -2.09 -21.11
N ILE A 226 0.34 -2.61 -20.27
CA ILE A 226 1.72 -2.08 -20.19
C ILE A 226 2.65 -2.63 -21.28
N CYS A 227 2.31 -3.74 -21.90
CA CYS A 227 3.12 -4.38 -22.92
C CYS A 227 2.78 -3.96 -24.35
N THR A 228 1.99 -2.92 -24.56
CA THR A 228 1.69 -2.44 -25.92
C THR A 228 2.77 -1.46 -26.40
N PRO A 229 3.08 -1.45 -27.71
CA PRO A 229 4.04 -0.50 -28.29
C PRO A 229 3.72 0.97 -28.04
N TYR A 230 2.51 1.27 -27.58
CA TYR A 230 1.98 2.62 -27.40
C TYR A 230 1.92 3.07 -25.95
N SER A 231 2.00 2.15 -24.97
CA SER A 231 1.81 2.49 -23.57
C SER A 231 3.09 2.94 -22.87
N PHE A 232 4.26 2.45 -23.30
CA PHE A 232 5.57 2.88 -22.80
C PHE A 232 6.61 2.78 -23.91
N LYS A 233 7.48 3.79 -24.01
CA LYS A 233 8.61 3.80 -24.95
C LYS A 233 9.67 2.73 -24.64
N GLU A 234 9.56 2.04 -23.51
CA GLU A 234 10.55 1.08 -23.03
C GLU A 234 9.96 -0.32 -22.97
N LYS A 235 10.62 -1.25 -23.66
CA LYS A 235 10.27 -2.68 -23.70
C LYS A 235 10.36 -3.41 -22.35
N GLN A 236 10.83 -2.75 -21.32
CA GLN A 236 11.06 -3.34 -19.99
C GLN A 236 9.76 -3.55 -19.18
N ALA A 237 8.68 -2.90 -19.57
CA ALA A 237 7.41 -2.99 -18.85
C ALA A 237 6.70 -4.36 -18.94
N CYS A 238 7.19 -5.25 -19.81
CA CYS A 238 6.56 -6.56 -20.04
C CYS A 238 6.97 -7.65 -19.06
N ASP A 239 7.97 -7.42 -18.23
CA ASP A 239 8.40 -8.35 -17.18
C ASP A 239 7.75 -8.06 -15.81
N GLY A 240 6.83 -7.10 -15.75
CA GLY A 240 6.15 -6.68 -14.52
C GLY A 240 6.98 -5.75 -13.63
N ASN A 241 8.17 -5.33 -14.07
CA ASN A 241 9.04 -4.43 -13.31
C ASN A 241 8.99 -3.02 -13.89
N MET A 242 8.80 -2.02 -13.04
CA MET A 242 8.73 -0.60 -13.39
C MET A 242 9.55 0.24 -12.41
N PRO A 243 10.03 1.43 -12.83
CA PRO A 243 10.74 2.32 -11.93
C PRO A 243 9.84 2.94 -10.88
N LEU A 244 10.45 3.37 -9.76
CA LEU A 244 9.85 4.31 -8.82
C LEU A 244 10.04 5.73 -9.33
N LEU A 245 9.09 6.65 -9.03
CA LEU A 245 9.29 8.08 -9.21
C LEU A 245 9.17 8.82 -7.87
N LEU A 246 9.93 9.91 -7.75
CA LEU A 246 9.69 10.94 -6.75
C LEU A 246 9.32 12.23 -7.49
N GLN A 247 8.16 12.77 -7.14
CA GLN A 247 7.56 13.88 -7.86
C GLN A 247 8.18 15.21 -7.46
N ASP A 248 8.51 16.03 -8.45
CA ASP A 248 8.63 17.48 -8.30
C ASP A 248 7.28 18.12 -8.59
N HIS A 249 6.61 18.59 -7.56
CA HIS A 249 5.35 19.36 -7.64
C HIS A 249 5.58 20.87 -7.50
N GLY A 250 6.82 21.34 -7.64
CA GLY A 250 7.19 22.72 -7.47
C GLY A 250 7.17 23.20 -6.01
N GLN A 251 7.19 22.29 -5.05
CA GLN A 251 7.18 22.58 -3.63
C GLN A 251 8.33 21.90 -2.91
N VAL A 252 8.85 22.55 -1.88
CA VAL A 252 10.03 22.08 -1.16
C VAL A 252 9.68 20.88 -0.27
N VAL A 253 10.12 19.73 -0.69
CA VAL A 253 10.06 18.47 0.07
C VAL A 253 11.45 17.85 0.07
N SER A 254 11.93 17.43 1.22
CA SER A 254 13.23 16.75 1.36
C SER A 254 13.02 15.27 1.63
N TYR A 255 13.93 14.46 1.10
CA TYR A 255 13.96 13.01 1.26
C TYR A 255 15.30 12.55 1.81
N ARG A 256 15.30 11.43 2.55
CA ARG A 256 16.51 10.74 2.99
C ARG A 256 16.25 9.27 3.26
N ASN A 257 17.29 8.49 3.48
CA ASN A 257 17.22 7.08 3.88
C ASN A 257 16.25 6.29 3.00
N ILE A 258 16.49 6.30 1.67
CA ILE A 258 15.63 5.63 0.70
C ILE A 258 16.27 4.28 0.35
N TRP A 259 15.58 3.20 0.69
CA TRP A 259 16.00 1.85 0.33
C TRP A 259 14.79 0.96 0.06
N LEU A 260 15.01 -0.08 -0.70
CA LEU A 260 14.01 -1.12 -0.91
C LEU A 260 14.64 -2.50 -0.87
N ARG A 261 13.82 -3.49 -0.67
CA ARG A 261 14.14 -4.90 -0.88
C ARG A 261 13.06 -5.55 -1.73
N LYS A 262 13.45 -6.52 -2.55
CA LYS A 262 12.52 -7.36 -3.32
C LYS A 262 11.90 -8.40 -2.40
N ILE A 263 10.63 -8.71 -2.58
CA ILE A 263 9.88 -9.68 -1.79
C ILE A 263 9.16 -10.69 -2.69
#